data_d733d5dd3f0a9a293534e259aa2322be
#
_entry.id   d733d5dd3f0a9a293534e259aa2322be
#
_cell.length_a   1.000
_cell.length_b   1.000
_cell.length_c   1.000
_cell.angle_alpha   90.00
_cell.angle_beta   90.00
_cell.angle_gamma   90.00
#
_symmetry.space_group_name_H-M   'P 1'
#
loop_
_entity.id
_entity.type
_entity.pdbx_description
1 polymer ?
#
loop_
_entity_poly.entity_id
_entity_poly.type
_entity_poly.pdbx_seq_one_letter_code
_entity_poly.pdbx_strand_id
1 'polypeptide(L)'
;MTERSMVAGVPILTILRRRRRLLDRALRVAFVVVLVLFTIFRPVPAGDAHAYWLVDLANPYSRPIATTDAFTYPPPAALFFSLFGHLPFEVFQAIWTLLIGAALLWLTGPFALLFLVIPVVASDLYLGNIHVLLGAAVVGSLRRPGLWAIPLLTKPTIGVGLLWFVARGEWRRLATAIGVTAVISAIAFVLAPGLWKAWIDYVLATGVSPDVGSAYWVPIPLLIRLPAAALVVIWGARTNRPWTLPVAAMLGLPVLWLVGLAMLTAAFAVSAWGPLRAKAQSWTQTK
;
A
#
# COMPACT_ATOMS: atom_id res chain seq x y z
N MET A 1 -51.89 -3.46 -15.96
CA MET A 1 -50.78 -4.42 -16.36
C MET A 1 -49.64 -4.37 -15.34
N THR A 2 -49.83 -4.76 -14.08
CA THR A 2 -48.81 -4.63 -13.02
C THR A 2 -48.65 -5.86 -12.13
N GLU A 3 -49.23 -7.02 -12.49
CA GLU A 3 -49.21 -8.21 -11.61
C GLU A 3 -48.09 -9.23 -11.91
N ARG A 4 -47.32 -9.09 -12.97
CA ARG A 4 -46.28 -10.08 -13.35
C ARG A 4 -44.88 -9.83 -12.81
N SER A 5 -44.64 -8.83 -11.93
CA SER A 5 -43.31 -8.49 -11.42
C SER A 5 -42.98 -9.03 -10.02
N MET A 6 -43.80 -9.93 -9.50
CA MET A 6 -43.58 -10.50 -8.15
C MET A 6 -43.44 -12.01 -8.20
N VAL A 7 -42.37 -12.53 -7.65
CA VAL A 7 -42.18 -13.95 -7.34
C VAL A 7 -42.52 -14.13 -5.85
N ALA A 8 -43.59 -14.84 -5.55
CA ALA A 8 -44.05 -15.11 -4.19
C ALA A 8 -44.19 -13.85 -3.30
N GLY A 9 -44.72 -12.74 -3.84
CA GLY A 9 -44.95 -11.51 -3.09
C GLY A 9 -43.75 -10.63 -2.81
N VAL A 10 -42.53 -11.02 -3.25
CA VAL A 10 -41.31 -10.26 -3.02
C VAL A 10 -40.87 -9.55 -4.32
N PRO A 11 -40.59 -8.23 -4.29
CA PRO A 11 -40.11 -7.51 -5.46
C PRO A 11 -38.82 -8.13 -6.01
N ILE A 12 -38.75 -8.35 -7.31
CA ILE A 12 -37.57 -8.92 -8.00
C ILE A 12 -36.27 -8.18 -7.61
N LEU A 13 -36.34 -6.86 -7.49
CA LEU A 13 -35.20 -6.04 -7.05
C LEU A 13 -34.67 -6.43 -5.66
N THR A 14 -35.54 -6.87 -4.76
CA THR A 14 -35.15 -7.32 -3.39
C THR A 14 -34.41 -8.64 -3.47
N ILE A 15 -34.86 -9.56 -4.31
CA ILE A 15 -34.19 -10.84 -4.55
C ILE A 15 -32.81 -10.63 -5.16
N LEU A 16 -32.69 -9.76 -6.18
CA LEU A 16 -31.42 -9.44 -6.83
C LEU A 16 -30.44 -8.78 -5.87
N ARG A 17 -30.91 -7.85 -5.02
CA ARG A 17 -30.10 -7.20 -3.97
C ARG A 17 -29.62 -8.21 -2.93
N ARG A 18 -30.47 -9.14 -2.48
CA ARG A 18 -30.10 -10.20 -1.54
C ARG A 18 -29.04 -11.11 -2.13
N ARG A 19 -29.23 -11.57 -3.38
CA ARG A 19 -28.24 -12.42 -4.09
C ARG A 19 -26.89 -11.71 -4.23
N ARG A 20 -26.89 -10.43 -4.62
CA ARG A 20 -25.64 -9.64 -4.71
C ARG A 20 -24.91 -9.52 -3.38
N ARG A 21 -25.65 -9.27 -2.28
CA ARG A 21 -25.03 -9.20 -0.92
C ARG A 21 -24.48 -10.55 -0.47
N LEU A 22 -25.16 -11.64 -0.78
CA LEU A 22 -24.68 -13.00 -0.48
C LEU A 22 -23.41 -13.32 -1.29
N LEU A 23 -23.39 -13.00 -2.57
CA LEU A 23 -22.21 -13.17 -3.42
C LEU A 23 -21.03 -12.32 -2.93
N ASP A 24 -21.24 -11.06 -2.59
CA ASP A 24 -20.20 -10.19 -2.02
C ASP A 24 -19.60 -10.79 -0.73
N ARG A 25 -20.45 -11.26 0.17
CA ARG A 25 -20.00 -11.94 1.40
C ARG A 25 -19.25 -13.24 1.11
N ALA A 26 -19.78 -14.06 0.21
CA ALA A 26 -19.15 -15.34 -0.15
C ALA A 26 -17.76 -15.12 -0.76
N LEU A 27 -17.59 -14.14 -1.65
CA LEU A 27 -16.31 -13.82 -2.25
C LEU A 27 -15.28 -13.30 -1.21
N ARG A 28 -15.72 -12.50 -0.24
CA ARG A 28 -14.85 -12.05 0.85
C ARG A 28 -14.44 -13.19 1.76
N VAL A 29 -15.38 -14.06 2.12
CA VAL A 29 -15.08 -15.25 2.93
C VAL A 29 -14.12 -16.17 2.18
N ALA A 30 -14.37 -16.44 0.89
CA ALA A 30 -13.49 -17.23 0.06
C ALA A 30 -12.06 -16.62 0.00
N PHE A 31 -11.94 -15.30 -0.15
CA PHE A 31 -10.64 -14.65 -0.09
C PHE A 31 -9.94 -14.86 1.26
N VAL A 32 -10.66 -14.69 2.38
CA VAL A 32 -10.08 -14.91 3.71
C VAL A 32 -9.63 -16.36 3.88
N VAL A 33 -10.42 -17.33 3.44
CA VAL A 33 -10.05 -18.74 3.47
C VAL A 33 -8.78 -19.00 2.65
N VAL A 34 -8.72 -18.50 1.41
CA VAL A 34 -7.54 -18.63 0.55
C VAL A 34 -6.32 -17.98 1.21
N LEU A 35 -6.47 -16.79 1.80
CA LEU A 35 -5.39 -16.08 2.48
C LEU A 35 -4.88 -16.87 3.70
N VAL A 36 -5.77 -17.43 4.51
CA VAL A 36 -5.41 -18.25 5.68
C VAL A 36 -4.70 -19.52 5.23
N LEU A 37 -5.23 -20.23 4.24
CA LEU A 37 -4.59 -21.43 3.69
C LEU A 37 -3.21 -21.09 3.11
N PHE A 38 -3.10 -20.02 2.35
CA PHE A 38 -1.82 -19.52 1.83
C PHE A 38 -0.83 -19.24 2.96
N THR A 39 -1.29 -18.61 4.06
CA THR A 39 -0.44 -18.29 5.20
C THR A 39 0.07 -19.55 5.91
N ILE A 40 -0.79 -20.58 6.02
CA ILE A 40 -0.45 -21.84 6.70
C ILE A 40 0.47 -22.71 5.85
N PHE A 41 0.17 -22.84 4.55
CA PHE A 41 0.87 -23.79 3.65
C PHE A 41 1.96 -23.15 2.81
N ARG A 42 2.23 -21.87 3.03
CA ARG A 42 3.25 -21.14 2.30
C ARG A 42 4.64 -21.74 2.55
N PRO A 43 5.39 -22.10 1.49
CA PRO A 43 6.80 -22.45 1.67
C PRO A 43 7.61 -21.22 2.10
N VAL A 44 8.46 -21.39 3.09
CA VAL A 44 9.47 -20.40 3.47
C VAL A 44 10.65 -20.54 2.50
N PRO A 45 11.29 -19.46 2.06
CA PRO A 45 11.52 -18.16 2.66
C PRO A 45 10.83 -17.00 1.93
N ALA A 46 10.59 -15.95 2.66
CA ALA A 46 9.86 -14.79 2.18
C ALA A 46 10.76 -13.59 1.99
N GLY A 47 11.34 -13.41 0.87
CA GLY A 47 12.03 -12.24 0.38
C GLY A 47 12.03 -10.97 1.27
N ASP A 48 11.19 -9.99 0.95
CA ASP A 48 11.17 -8.71 1.66
C ASP A 48 10.72 -8.81 3.13
N ALA A 49 9.77 -9.70 3.45
CA ALA A 49 9.33 -9.88 4.84
C ALA A 49 10.47 -10.38 5.74
N HIS A 50 11.38 -11.22 5.20
CA HIS A 50 12.53 -11.68 5.95
C HIS A 50 13.52 -10.54 6.23
N ALA A 51 13.75 -9.65 5.26
CA ALA A 51 14.56 -8.45 5.45
C ALA A 51 14.01 -7.53 6.55
N TYR A 52 12.67 -7.40 6.66
CA TYR A 52 12.03 -6.59 7.70
C TYR A 52 12.17 -7.21 9.08
N TRP A 53 12.01 -8.53 9.18
CA TRP A 53 12.14 -9.24 10.44
C TRP A 53 13.58 -9.31 10.95
N LEU A 54 14.55 -9.41 10.02
CA LEU A 54 15.97 -9.58 10.34
C LEU A 54 16.68 -8.26 10.66
N VAL A 55 15.96 -7.14 10.77
CA VAL A 55 16.56 -5.82 11.04
C VAL A 55 17.36 -5.83 12.31
N ASP A 56 18.69 -5.70 12.18
CA ASP A 56 19.60 -5.44 13.29
C ASP A 56 19.89 -3.94 13.39
N LEU A 57 19.51 -3.34 14.51
CA LEU A 57 19.73 -1.90 14.73
C LEU A 57 21.22 -1.52 14.88
N ALA A 58 22.11 -2.49 15.15
CA ALA A 58 23.54 -2.23 15.20
C ALA A 58 24.12 -1.94 13.81
N ASN A 59 23.59 -2.59 12.75
CA ASN A 59 24.05 -2.38 11.37
C ASN A 59 22.97 -2.70 10.33
N PRO A 60 21.84 -1.94 10.28
CA PRO A 60 20.71 -2.28 9.44
C PRO A 60 21.00 -2.09 7.94
N TYR A 61 22.00 -1.28 7.58
CA TYR A 61 22.35 -0.93 6.19
C TYR A 61 23.61 -1.64 5.69
N SER A 62 23.94 -2.80 6.25
CA SER A 62 25.14 -3.57 5.90
C SER A 62 25.10 -4.23 4.52
N ARG A 63 23.89 -4.42 3.97
CA ARG A 63 23.69 -5.15 2.71
C ARG A 63 23.41 -4.19 1.56
N PRO A 64 24.06 -4.36 0.41
CA PRO A 64 23.76 -3.56 -0.79
C PRO A 64 22.32 -3.76 -1.25
N ILE A 65 21.75 -2.71 -1.86
CA ILE A 65 20.42 -2.79 -2.48
C ILE A 65 20.38 -3.92 -3.52
N ALA A 66 19.21 -4.54 -3.69
CA ALA A 66 18.98 -5.68 -4.57
C ALA A 66 19.67 -6.98 -4.17
N THR A 67 20.30 -7.04 -3.00
CA THR A 67 20.74 -8.32 -2.42
C THR A 67 19.69 -8.89 -1.48
N THR A 68 19.78 -10.19 -1.19
CA THR A 68 18.88 -10.86 -0.24
C THR A 68 18.97 -10.19 1.13
N ASP A 69 17.80 -9.95 1.74
CA ASP A 69 17.65 -9.33 3.06
C ASP A 69 18.22 -7.92 3.19
N ALA A 70 18.35 -7.17 2.09
CA ALA A 70 18.76 -5.78 2.14
C ALA A 70 17.66 -4.91 2.74
N PHE A 71 17.95 -4.24 3.86
CA PHE A 71 17.07 -3.25 4.47
C PHE A 71 17.49 -1.84 4.04
N THR A 72 16.55 -1.07 3.46
CA THR A 72 16.86 0.22 2.82
C THR A 72 16.05 1.39 3.36
N TYR A 73 15.12 1.14 4.30
CA TYR A 73 14.18 2.14 4.78
C TYR A 73 14.78 3.07 5.82
N PRO A 74 14.23 4.31 5.98
CA PRO A 74 14.65 5.25 7.00
C PRO A 74 14.56 4.70 8.44
N PRO A 75 15.30 5.31 9.39
CA PRO A 75 15.38 4.85 10.78
C PRO A 75 14.05 4.58 11.50
N PRO A 76 12.97 5.37 11.31
CA PRO A 76 11.68 5.04 11.94
C PRO A 76 11.14 3.67 11.54
N ALA A 77 11.35 3.25 10.28
CA ALA A 77 10.96 1.92 9.84
C ALA A 77 11.86 0.83 10.44
N ALA A 78 13.17 1.08 10.58
CA ALA A 78 14.09 0.16 11.23
C ALA A 78 13.68 -0.08 12.71
N LEU A 79 13.41 0.99 13.46
CA LEU A 79 12.92 0.90 14.83
C LEU A 79 11.57 0.17 14.93
N PHE A 80 10.66 0.43 14.00
CA PHE A 80 9.38 -0.28 13.96
C PHE A 80 9.55 -1.78 13.72
N PHE A 81 10.33 -2.17 12.72
CA PHE A 81 10.52 -3.58 12.39
C PHE A 81 11.34 -4.34 13.42
N SER A 82 12.31 -3.70 14.08
CA SER A 82 13.09 -4.32 15.14
C SER A 82 12.24 -4.83 16.33
N LEU A 83 11.05 -4.25 16.53
CA LEU A 83 10.12 -4.73 17.56
C LEU A 83 9.65 -6.18 17.31
N PHE A 84 9.72 -6.65 16.09
CA PHE A 84 9.28 -7.99 15.71
C PHE A 84 10.40 -9.05 15.68
N GLY A 85 11.67 -8.65 15.82
CA GLY A 85 12.82 -9.56 15.82
C GLY A 85 12.82 -10.56 16.99
N HIS A 86 11.97 -10.37 18.01
CA HIS A 86 11.79 -11.31 19.11
C HIS A 86 10.79 -12.43 18.81
N LEU A 87 10.01 -12.30 17.74
CA LEU A 87 9.04 -13.32 17.32
C LEU A 87 9.75 -14.36 16.45
N PRO A 88 9.30 -15.64 16.46
CA PRO A 88 9.65 -16.56 15.39
C PRO A 88 9.28 -15.96 14.03
N PHE A 89 10.13 -16.19 13.02
CA PHE A 89 9.90 -15.60 11.69
C PHE A 89 8.54 -15.98 11.10
N GLU A 90 8.12 -17.23 11.29
CA GLU A 90 6.84 -17.74 10.79
C GLU A 90 5.65 -16.97 11.37
N VAL A 91 5.74 -16.57 12.64
CA VAL A 91 4.70 -15.76 13.31
C VAL A 91 4.67 -14.34 12.72
N PHE A 92 5.84 -13.70 12.59
CA PHE A 92 5.94 -12.39 11.95
C PHE A 92 5.39 -12.45 10.52
N GLN A 93 5.83 -13.43 9.73
CA GLN A 93 5.41 -13.62 8.34
C GLN A 93 3.88 -13.83 8.24
N ALA A 94 3.29 -14.61 9.14
CA ALA A 94 1.84 -14.81 9.17
C ALA A 94 1.09 -13.50 9.43
N ILE A 95 1.49 -12.75 10.48
CA ILE A 95 0.90 -11.45 10.80
C ILE A 95 1.04 -10.49 9.62
N TRP A 96 2.22 -10.41 9.01
CA TRP A 96 2.52 -9.52 7.91
C TRP A 96 1.71 -9.86 6.65
N THR A 97 1.62 -11.14 6.29
CA THR A 97 0.81 -11.63 5.17
C THR A 97 -0.68 -11.33 5.37
N LEU A 98 -1.20 -11.55 6.57
CA LEU A 98 -2.59 -11.23 6.91
C LEU A 98 -2.85 -9.72 6.84
N LEU A 99 -1.89 -8.89 7.25
CA LEU A 99 -1.99 -7.42 7.16
C LEU A 99 -2.04 -6.95 5.70
N ILE A 100 -1.17 -7.47 4.82
CA ILE A 100 -1.18 -7.17 3.37
C ILE A 100 -2.51 -7.65 2.75
N GLY A 101 -2.95 -8.86 3.09
CA GLY A 101 -4.21 -9.41 2.61
C GLY A 101 -5.42 -8.59 3.07
N ALA A 102 -5.43 -8.14 4.33
CA ALA A 102 -6.48 -7.26 4.84
C ALA A 102 -6.51 -5.91 4.11
N ALA A 103 -5.34 -5.34 3.81
CA ALA A 103 -5.23 -4.11 3.01
C ALA A 103 -5.75 -4.34 1.57
N LEU A 104 -5.39 -5.46 0.93
CA LEU A 104 -5.88 -5.83 -0.39
C LEU A 104 -7.41 -5.98 -0.39
N LEU A 105 -7.97 -6.69 0.60
CA LEU A 105 -9.42 -6.84 0.77
C LEU A 105 -10.10 -5.48 1.01
N TRP A 106 -9.48 -4.60 1.77
CA TRP A 106 -10.00 -3.25 2.02
C TRP A 106 -10.02 -2.40 0.73
N LEU A 107 -8.97 -2.49 -0.09
CA LEU A 107 -8.85 -1.76 -1.35
C LEU A 107 -9.82 -2.29 -2.41
N THR A 108 -9.96 -3.58 -2.55
CA THR A 108 -10.61 -4.22 -3.70
C THR A 108 -11.97 -4.86 -3.38
N GLY A 109 -12.28 -5.01 -2.10
CA GLY A 109 -13.56 -5.57 -1.64
C GLY A 109 -13.76 -7.02 -2.12
N PRO A 110 -14.91 -7.36 -2.74
CA PRO A 110 -15.21 -8.72 -3.20
C PRO A 110 -14.33 -9.16 -4.38
N PHE A 111 -13.60 -8.21 -5.00
CA PHE A 111 -12.71 -8.50 -6.11
C PHE A 111 -11.30 -8.94 -5.66
N ALA A 112 -11.04 -9.04 -4.36
CA ALA A 112 -9.72 -9.39 -3.84
C ALA A 112 -9.14 -10.68 -4.44
N LEU A 113 -9.98 -11.71 -4.64
CA LEU A 113 -9.56 -12.96 -5.30
C LEU A 113 -9.08 -12.75 -6.75
N LEU A 114 -9.75 -11.86 -7.51
CA LEU A 114 -9.34 -11.55 -8.88
C LEU A 114 -8.00 -10.82 -8.91
N PHE A 115 -7.72 -9.99 -7.90
CA PHE A 115 -6.44 -9.32 -7.79
C PHE A 115 -5.29 -10.30 -7.47
N LEU A 116 -5.55 -11.43 -6.79
CA LEU A 116 -4.53 -12.45 -6.55
C LEU A 116 -4.10 -13.20 -7.81
N VAL A 117 -4.90 -13.18 -8.90
CA VAL A 117 -4.47 -13.75 -10.19
C VAL A 117 -3.53 -12.81 -10.96
N ILE A 118 -3.41 -11.55 -10.52
CA ILE A 118 -2.48 -10.58 -11.13
C ILE A 118 -1.08 -10.85 -10.56
N PRO A 119 -0.09 -11.23 -11.42
CA PRO A 119 1.20 -11.71 -10.93
C PRO A 119 1.91 -10.75 -9.98
N VAL A 120 1.88 -9.43 -10.25
CA VAL A 120 2.55 -8.44 -9.40
C VAL A 120 1.89 -8.32 -8.02
N VAL A 121 0.57 -8.54 -7.90
CA VAL A 121 -0.14 -8.52 -6.62
C VAL A 121 0.11 -9.82 -5.85
N ALA A 122 0.07 -10.95 -6.54
CA ALA A 122 0.41 -12.25 -5.95
C ALA A 122 1.86 -12.25 -5.44
N SER A 123 2.79 -11.67 -6.22
CA SER A 123 4.20 -11.55 -5.82
C SER A 123 4.39 -10.62 -4.63
N ASP A 124 3.67 -9.49 -4.55
CA ASP A 124 3.73 -8.58 -3.40
C ASP A 124 3.33 -9.31 -2.10
N LEU A 125 2.24 -10.09 -2.16
CA LEU A 125 1.80 -10.92 -1.05
C LEU A 125 2.77 -12.07 -0.75
N TYR A 126 3.29 -12.75 -1.79
CA TYR A 126 4.22 -13.87 -1.65
C TYR A 126 5.56 -13.43 -1.08
N LEU A 127 6.14 -12.35 -1.55
CA LEU A 127 7.41 -11.80 -1.03
C LEU A 127 7.23 -11.08 0.32
N GLY A 128 5.98 -10.81 0.73
CA GLY A 128 5.69 -10.00 1.89
C GLY A 128 6.11 -8.55 1.71
N ASN A 129 6.02 -8.02 0.48
CA ASN A 129 6.41 -6.65 0.19
C ASN A 129 5.36 -5.65 0.71
N ILE A 130 5.73 -4.38 0.76
CA ILE A 130 4.95 -3.31 1.41
C ILE A 130 4.03 -2.54 0.43
N HIS A 131 4.07 -2.80 -0.88
CA HIS A 131 3.46 -1.92 -1.88
C HIS A 131 1.93 -1.82 -1.78
N VAL A 132 1.24 -2.94 -1.51
CA VAL A 132 -0.22 -2.92 -1.27
C VAL A 132 -0.55 -2.09 -0.01
N LEU A 133 0.26 -2.19 1.05
CA LEU A 133 0.10 -1.40 2.28
C LEU A 133 0.33 0.09 2.02
N LEU A 134 1.36 0.44 1.23
CA LEU A 134 1.62 1.82 0.82
C LEU A 134 0.45 2.38 0.01
N GLY A 135 -0.08 1.61 -0.93
CA GLY A 135 -1.27 1.97 -1.68
C GLY A 135 -2.48 2.23 -0.77
N ALA A 136 -2.68 1.37 0.23
CA ALA A 136 -3.75 1.53 1.21
C ALA A 136 -3.55 2.80 2.07
N ALA A 137 -2.33 3.07 2.52
CA ALA A 137 -2.00 4.30 3.27
C ALA A 137 -2.26 5.55 2.43
N VAL A 138 -1.85 5.56 1.16
CA VAL A 138 -2.07 6.66 0.21
C VAL A 138 -3.56 6.92 -0.01
N VAL A 139 -4.38 5.90 -0.24
CA VAL A 139 -5.84 6.08 -0.36
C VAL A 139 -6.48 6.49 0.96
N GLY A 140 -6.07 5.88 2.06
CA GLY A 140 -6.54 6.22 3.41
C GLY A 140 -6.24 7.67 3.79
N SER A 141 -5.13 8.22 3.28
CA SER A 141 -4.71 9.60 3.54
C SER A 141 -5.67 10.65 2.99
N LEU A 142 -6.48 10.30 1.99
CA LEU A 142 -7.56 11.18 1.51
C LEU A 142 -8.60 11.48 2.59
N ARG A 143 -8.69 10.66 3.63
CA ARG A 143 -9.57 10.89 4.80
C ARG A 143 -8.75 11.26 6.04
N ARG A 144 -7.61 10.61 6.25
CA ARG A 144 -6.73 10.75 7.42
C ARG A 144 -5.32 11.11 6.94
N PRO A 145 -5.00 12.41 6.74
CA PRO A 145 -3.74 12.84 6.13
C PRO A 145 -2.47 12.34 6.84
N GLY A 146 -2.53 12.11 8.16
CA GLY A 146 -1.42 11.54 8.92
C GLY A 146 -0.95 10.16 8.46
N LEU A 147 -1.77 9.41 7.69
CA LEU A 147 -1.35 8.14 7.09
C LEU A 147 -0.23 8.30 6.05
N TRP A 148 0.04 9.52 5.59
CA TRP A 148 1.22 9.82 4.77
C TRP A 148 2.54 9.52 5.49
N ALA A 149 2.54 9.47 6.81
CA ALA A 149 3.73 9.08 7.54
C ALA A 149 4.23 7.69 7.13
N ILE A 150 3.34 6.73 6.81
CA ILE A 150 3.73 5.37 6.40
C ILE A 150 4.59 5.38 5.13
N PRO A 151 4.13 5.92 3.98
CA PRO A 151 4.96 6.00 2.78
C PRO A 151 6.19 6.89 2.95
N LEU A 152 6.08 8.03 3.66
CA LEU A 152 7.21 8.94 3.84
C LEU A 152 8.33 8.35 4.72
N LEU A 153 7.97 7.57 5.74
CA LEU A 153 8.91 6.92 6.64
C LEU A 153 9.43 5.57 6.14
N THR A 154 8.99 5.13 4.95
CA THR A 154 9.48 3.92 4.29
C THR A 154 10.18 4.23 2.97
N LYS A 155 9.55 5.00 2.11
CA LYS A 155 10.05 5.38 0.76
C LYS A 155 9.79 6.87 0.53
N PRO A 156 10.64 7.80 1.03
CA PRO A 156 10.37 9.24 1.08
C PRO A 156 10.03 9.89 -0.27
N THR A 157 10.56 9.36 -1.38
CA THR A 157 10.31 9.88 -2.73
C THR A 157 8.86 9.77 -3.19
N ILE A 158 8.07 8.87 -2.56
CA ILE A 158 6.61 8.79 -2.74
C ILE A 158 5.92 10.11 -2.32
N GLY A 159 6.61 10.92 -1.51
CA GLY A 159 6.14 12.24 -1.07
C GLY A 159 5.74 13.19 -2.19
N VAL A 160 6.12 12.93 -3.46
CA VAL A 160 5.59 13.63 -4.63
C VAL A 160 4.05 13.66 -4.63
N GLY A 161 3.41 12.64 -4.06
CA GLY A 161 1.95 12.59 -3.90
C GLY A 161 1.36 13.67 -3.00
N LEU A 162 2.15 14.30 -2.09
CA LEU A 162 1.71 15.43 -1.27
C LEU A 162 1.34 16.67 -2.11
N LEU A 163 1.83 16.76 -3.34
CA LEU A 163 1.42 17.78 -4.31
C LEU A 163 -0.09 17.75 -4.58
N TRP A 164 -0.78 16.66 -4.29
CA TRP A 164 -2.25 16.59 -4.28
C TRP A 164 -2.85 17.64 -3.38
N PHE A 165 -2.38 17.75 -2.15
CA PHE A 165 -2.88 18.72 -1.17
C PHE A 165 -2.47 20.15 -1.54
N VAL A 166 -1.24 20.33 -2.03
CA VAL A 166 -0.72 21.63 -2.51
C VAL A 166 -1.59 22.14 -3.66
N ALA A 167 -1.82 21.34 -4.70
CA ALA A 167 -2.58 21.73 -5.89
C ALA A 167 -4.06 22.03 -5.60
N ARG A 168 -4.59 21.55 -4.47
CA ARG A 168 -5.96 21.79 -3.99
C ARG A 168 -6.06 22.91 -2.93
N GLY A 169 -4.92 23.48 -2.49
CA GLY A 169 -4.89 24.43 -1.39
C GLY A 169 -5.28 23.84 -0.02
N GLU A 170 -5.17 22.52 0.13
CA GLU A 170 -5.56 21.79 1.36
C GLU A 170 -4.42 21.84 2.41
N TRP A 171 -3.98 23.05 2.78
CA TRP A 171 -2.79 23.29 3.61
C TRP A 171 -2.84 22.62 4.99
N ARG A 172 -4.02 22.57 5.63
CA ARG A 172 -4.18 21.88 6.93
C ARG A 172 -3.90 20.38 6.80
N ARG A 173 -4.33 19.77 5.71
CA ARG A 173 -4.07 18.34 5.43
C ARG A 173 -2.60 18.08 5.16
N LEU A 174 -1.97 18.95 4.37
CA LEU A 174 -0.53 18.90 4.14
C LEU A 174 0.24 19.04 5.45
N ALA A 175 -0.09 20.04 6.28
CA ALA A 175 0.53 20.25 7.58
C ALA A 175 0.35 19.04 8.52
N THR A 176 -0.83 18.40 8.51
CA THR A 176 -1.04 17.18 9.29
C THR A 176 -0.17 16.03 8.80
N ALA A 177 -0.07 15.82 7.48
CA ALA A 177 0.77 14.77 6.90
C ALA A 177 2.25 14.96 7.26
N ILE A 178 2.77 16.18 7.06
CA ILE A 178 4.16 16.53 7.39
C ILE A 178 4.39 16.51 8.90
N GLY A 179 3.47 17.05 9.70
CA GLY A 179 3.60 17.14 11.15
C GLY A 179 3.67 15.75 11.80
N VAL A 180 2.78 14.83 11.43
CA VAL A 180 2.83 13.45 11.94
C VAL A 180 4.14 12.77 11.55
N THR A 181 4.57 12.93 10.30
CA THR A 181 5.85 12.39 9.84
C THR A 181 7.03 12.97 10.62
N ALA A 182 7.05 14.28 10.81
CA ALA A 182 8.11 14.98 11.54
C ALA A 182 8.17 14.54 13.02
N VAL A 183 7.02 14.40 13.68
CA VAL A 183 6.97 13.91 15.08
C VAL A 183 7.55 12.51 15.19
N ILE A 184 7.15 11.57 14.32
CA ILE A 184 7.68 10.21 14.34
C ILE A 184 9.19 10.21 14.02
N SER A 185 9.62 11.03 13.05
CA SER A 185 11.05 11.19 12.72
C SER A 185 11.85 11.75 13.90
N ALA A 186 11.32 12.75 14.60
CA ALA A 186 11.97 13.35 15.77
C ALA A 186 12.11 12.33 16.93
N ILE A 187 11.05 11.55 17.19
CA ILE A 187 11.12 10.46 18.17
C ILE A 187 12.22 9.47 17.80
N ALA A 188 12.24 9.02 16.53
CA ALA A 188 13.26 8.10 16.06
C ALA A 188 14.68 8.69 16.11
N PHE A 189 14.81 10.02 15.88
CA PHE A 189 16.10 10.70 16.01
C PHE A 189 16.58 10.74 17.46
N VAL A 190 15.70 11.02 18.42
CA VAL A 190 16.04 11.02 19.84
C VAL A 190 16.44 9.63 20.33
N LEU A 191 15.72 8.59 19.86
CA LEU A 191 15.98 7.20 20.28
C LEU A 191 17.26 6.63 19.66
N ALA A 192 17.58 6.99 18.42
CA ALA A 192 18.70 6.37 17.69
C ALA A 192 19.31 7.35 16.66
N PRO A 193 20.01 8.42 17.09
CA PRO A 193 20.57 9.43 16.19
C PRO A 193 21.61 8.86 15.23
N GLY A 194 22.37 7.84 15.66
CA GLY A 194 23.37 7.17 14.82
C GLY A 194 22.78 6.46 13.60
N LEU A 195 21.56 5.96 13.69
CA LEU A 195 20.88 5.32 12.56
C LEU A 195 20.60 6.31 11.41
N TRP A 196 20.34 7.58 11.74
CA TRP A 196 20.11 8.61 10.72
C TRP A 196 21.38 8.90 9.92
N LYS A 197 22.53 8.99 10.60
CA LYS A 197 23.80 9.11 9.92
C LYS A 197 24.07 7.91 9.02
N ALA A 198 23.91 6.70 9.55
CA ALA A 198 24.13 5.47 8.81
C ALA A 198 23.20 5.37 7.58
N TRP A 199 21.94 5.75 7.71
CA TRP A 199 20.99 5.76 6.59
C TRP A 199 21.35 6.81 5.53
N ILE A 200 21.75 8.02 5.95
CA ILE A 200 22.17 9.07 5.02
C ILE A 200 23.42 8.64 4.27
N ASP A 201 24.42 8.09 4.97
CA ASP A 201 25.64 7.58 4.35
C ASP A 201 25.32 6.47 3.33
N TYR A 202 24.40 5.54 3.70
CA TYR A 202 23.92 4.50 2.80
C TYR A 202 23.25 5.05 1.53
N VAL A 203 22.34 6.03 1.67
CA VAL A 203 21.64 6.65 0.53
C VAL A 203 22.61 7.43 -0.36
N LEU A 204 23.60 8.11 0.22
CA LEU A 204 24.63 8.82 -0.55
C LEU A 204 25.54 7.87 -1.30
N ALA A 205 25.87 6.73 -0.71
CA ALA A 205 26.71 5.70 -1.35
C ALA A 205 25.99 4.95 -2.46
N THR A 206 24.68 4.65 -2.27
CA THR A 206 23.90 3.85 -3.24
C THR A 206 23.18 4.71 -4.29
N GLY A 207 23.01 6.00 -4.01
CA GLY A 207 22.19 6.90 -4.81
C GLY A 207 20.69 6.75 -4.55
N VAL A 208 19.91 7.76 -4.95
CA VAL A 208 18.45 7.82 -4.72
C VAL A 208 17.68 6.88 -5.65
N SER A 209 18.27 6.51 -6.77
CA SER A 209 17.68 5.61 -7.78
C SER A 209 18.79 4.76 -8.41
N PRO A 210 19.35 3.79 -7.66
CA PRO A 210 20.42 2.95 -8.14
C PRO A 210 19.96 2.10 -9.32
N ASP A 211 20.89 1.86 -10.24
CA ASP A 211 20.75 0.79 -11.24
C ASP A 211 20.99 -0.55 -10.54
N VAL A 212 19.96 -1.38 -10.51
CA VAL A 212 20.00 -2.66 -9.80
C VAL A 212 20.28 -3.85 -10.74
N GLY A 213 20.44 -3.60 -12.05
CA GLY A 213 20.81 -4.62 -13.02
C GLY A 213 19.87 -5.83 -13.10
N SER A 214 18.61 -5.70 -12.69
CA SER A 214 17.65 -6.80 -12.56
C SER A 214 16.59 -6.77 -13.66
N ALA A 215 16.22 -7.93 -14.20
CA ALA A 215 15.10 -8.06 -15.13
C ALA A 215 13.71 -7.73 -14.52
N TYR A 216 13.62 -7.62 -13.18
CA TYR A 216 12.36 -7.40 -12.47
C TYR A 216 12.11 -5.94 -12.08
N TRP A 217 12.86 -4.98 -12.63
CA TRP A 217 12.66 -3.56 -12.42
C TRP A 217 12.35 -2.81 -13.72
N VAL A 218 11.75 -1.63 -13.58
CA VAL A 218 11.47 -0.74 -14.72
C VAL A 218 12.64 0.24 -14.86
N PRO A 219 13.44 0.17 -15.95
CA PRO A 219 14.68 0.92 -16.10
C PRO A 219 14.43 2.39 -16.51
N ILE A 220 13.49 3.05 -15.84
CA ILE A 220 13.22 4.48 -16.02
C ILE A 220 13.74 5.21 -14.78
N PRO A 221 14.76 6.07 -14.93
CA PRO A 221 15.33 6.81 -13.80
C PRO A 221 14.30 7.59 -13.00
N LEU A 222 14.49 7.66 -11.68
CA LEU A 222 13.61 8.42 -10.79
C LEU A 222 13.50 9.90 -11.20
N LEU A 223 14.59 10.48 -11.70
CA LEU A 223 14.62 11.87 -12.20
C LEU A 223 13.63 12.14 -13.35
N ILE A 224 13.30 11.12 -14.14
CA ILE A 224 12.26 11.20 -15.19
C ILE A 224 10.88 10.91 -14.59
N ARG A 225 10.79 9.93 -13.70
CA ARG A 225 9.52 9.50 -13.10
C ARG A 225 8.93 10.52 -12.12
N LEU A 226 9.76 11.24 -11.37
CA LEU A 226 9.29 12.24 -10.40
C LEU A 226 8.57 13.43 -11.05
N PRO A 227 9.11 14.10 -12.09
CA PRO A 227 8.37 15.13 -12.82
C PRO A 227 7.07 14.59 -13.43
N ALA A 228 7.08 13.39 -14.02
CA ALA A 228 5.87 12.76 -14.54
C ALA A 228 4.84 12.51 -13.43
N ALA A 229 5.26 12.01 -12.28
CA ALA A 229 4.41 11.81 -11.10
C ALA A 229 3.80 13.14 -10.62
N ALA A 230 4.62 14.20 -10.56
CA ALA A 230 4.16 15.53 -10.17
C ALA A 230 3.09 16.07 -11.14
N LEU A 231 3.31 15.94 -12.44
CA LEU A 231 2.32 16.35 -13.46
C LEU A 231 1.01 15.55 -13.32
N VAL A 232 1.10 14.24 -13.18
CA VAL A 232 -0.06 13.35 -13.01
C VAL A 232 -0.86 13.69 -11.77
N VAL A 233 -0.20 13.90 -10.62
CA VAL A 233 -0.91 14.19 -9.36
C VAL A 233 -1.51 15.59 -9.36
N ILE A 234 -0.81 16.61 -9.90
CA ILE A 234 -1.33 17.97 -10.00
C ILE A 234 -2.54 18.03 -10.93
N TRP A 235 -2.43 17.40 -12.10
CA TRP A 235 -3.56 17.28 -13.03
C TRP A 235 -4.75 16.58 -12.38
N GLY A 236 -4.52 15.43 -11.74
CA GLY A 236 -5.56 14.67 -11.05
C GLY A 236 -6.21 15.44 -9.91
N ALA A 237 -5.41 16.20 -9.14
CA ALA A 237 -5.91 17.03 -8.05
C ALA A 237 -6.84 18.15 -8.57
N ARG A 238 -6.46 18.82 -9.67
CA ARG A 238 -7.24 19.89 -10.29
C ARG A 238 -8.48 19.40 -11.03
N THR A 239 -8.45 18.17 -11.56
CA THR A 239 -9.59 17.57 -12.28
C THR A 239 -10.43 16.62 -11.42
N ASN A 240 -10.15 16.57 -10.10
CA ASN A 240 -10.82 15.70 -9.12
C ASN A 240 -10.78 14.20 -9.49
N ARG A 241 -9.61 13.72 -9.88
CA ARG A 241 -9.33 12.32 -10.27
C ARG A 241 -8.44 11.63 -9.23
N PRO A 242 -8.98 11.15 -8.10
CA PRO A 242 -8.18 10.64 -6.99
C PRO A 242 -7.35 9.38 -7.32
N TRP A 243 -7.67 8.66 -8.41
CA TRP A 243 -6.88 7.52 -8.85
C TRP A 243 -5.46 7.89 -9.30
N THR A 244 -5.22 9.15 -9.64
CA THR A 244 -3.89 9.63 -10.02
C THR A 244 -2.92 9.66 -8.84
N LEU A 245 -3.44 9.76 -7.62
CA LEU A 245 -2.63 9.83 -6.40
C LEU A 245 -1.80 8.54 -6.17
N PRO A 246 -2.38 7.32 -6.14
CA PRO A 246 -1.59 6.10 -6.06
C PRO A 246 -0.72 5.84 -7.30
N VAL A 247 -1.12 6.31 -8.49
CA VAL A 247 -0.26 6.24 -9.69
C VAL A 247 0.99 7.11 -9.51
N ALA A 248 0.84 8.35 -9.06
CA ALA A 248 1.97 9.23 -8.78
C ALA A 248 2.86 8.68 -7.65
N ALA A 249 2.26 8.13 -6.60
CA ALA A 249 2.98 7.49 -5.52
C ALA A 249 3.82 6.29 -6.01
N MET A 250 3.27 5.45 -6.89
CA MET A 250 4.00 4.35 -7.53
C MET A 250 5.16 4.87 -8.39
N LEU A 251 4.93 5.89 -9.20
CA LEU A 251 6.00 6.51 -10.00
C LEU A 251 7.10 7.12 -9.14
N GLY A 252 6.76 7.55 -7.92
CA GLY A 252 7.69 8.07 -6.92
C GLY A 252 8.51 7.02 -6.19
N LEU A 253 8.35 5.72 -6.43
CA LEU A 253 9.20 4.70 -5.81
C LEU A 253 10.68 4.90 -6.20
N PRO A 254 11.64 4.82 -5.24
CA PRO A 254 13.06 5.03 -5.56
C PRO A 254 13.53 4.05 -6.63
N VAL A 255 13.32 2.77 -6.41
CA VAL A 255 13.45 1.71 -7.44
C VAL A 255 12.05 1.22 -7.77
N LEU A 256 11.68 1.28 -9.05
CA LEU A 256 10.39 0.76 -9.51
C LEU A 256 10.53 -0.71 -9.90
N TRP A 257 10.49 -1.59 -8.91
CA TRP A 257 10.34 -3.02 -9.15
C TRP A 257 8.99 -3.32 -9.80
N LEU A 258 8.90 -4.36 -10.61
CA LEU A 258 7.62 -4.79 -11.19
C LEU A 258 6.57 -5.05 -10.11
N VAL A 259 6.98 -5.60 -8.96
CA VAL A 259 6.09 -5.80 -7.80
C VAL A 259 5.54 -4.49 -7.26
N GLY A 260 6.21 -3.35 -7.45
CA GLY A 260 5.72 -2.01 -7.09
C GLY A 260 4.43 -1.61 -7.80
N LEU A 261 4.13 -2.22 -8.95
CA LEU A 261 2.86 -2.03 -9.66
C LEU A 261 1.65 -2.52 -8.85
N ALA A 262 1.86 -3.35 -7.82
CA ALA A 262 0.79 -3.74 -6.88
C ALA A 262 0.13 -2.53 -6.19
N MET A 263 0.83 -1.38 -6.07
CA MET A 263 0.21 -0.12 -5.59
C MET A 263 -0.99 0.33 -6.43
N LEU A 264 -1.08 -0.09 -7.71
CA LEU A 264 -2.20 0.28 -8.59
C LEU A 264 -3.54 -0.33 -8.14
N THR A 265 -3.55 -1.34 -7.27
CA THR A 265 -4.76 -1.80 -6.57
C THR A 265 -5.47 -0.65 -5.84
N ALA A 266 -4.71 0.31 -5.35
CA ALA A 266 -5.22 1.52 -4.70
C ALA A 266 -5.93 2.46 -5.70
N ALA A 267 -5.49 2.52 -6.96
CA ALA A 267 -6.19 3.28 -7.99
C ALA A 267 -7.58 2.70 -8.30
N PHE A 268 -7.70 1.37 -8.30
CA PHE A 268 -8.99 0.69 -8.41
C PHE A 268 -9.92 1.05 -7.24
N ALA A 269 -9.40 1.08 -6.01
CA ALA A 269 -10.16 1.40 -4.82
C ALA A 269 -10.89 2.75 -4.91
N VAL A 270 -10.27 3.77 -5.46
CA VAL A 270 -10.84 5.13 -5.56
C VAL A 270 -11.58 5.41 -6.86
N SER A 271 -11.30 4.67 -7.94
CA SER A 271 -11.95 4.88 -9.25
C SER A 271 -13.21 4.04 -9.43
N ALA A 272 -13.14 2.76 -9.18
CA ALA A 272 -14.23 1.82 -9.45
C ALA A 272 -14.99 1.41 -8.18
N TRP A 273 -14.25 1.03 -7.12
CA TRP A 273 -14.84 0.48 -5.91
C TRP A 273 -15.38 1.55 -4.95
N GLY A 274 -14.74 2.70 -4.82
CA GLY A 274 -15.18 3.81 -3.97
C GLY A 274 -16.57 4.33 -4.33
N PRO A 275 -16.85 4.66 -5.59
CA PRO A 275 -18.19 5.05 -6.06
C PRO A 275 -19.24 3.96 -5.88
N LEU A 276 -18.91 2.69 -6.14
CA LEU A 276 -19.82 1.56 -5.92
C LEU A 276 -20.19 1.38 -4.46
N ARG A 277 -19.22 1.58 -3.55
CA ARG A 277 -19.43 1.55 -2.10
C ARG A 277 -20.32 2.70 -1.62
N ALA A 278 -20.06 3.92 -2.07
CA ALA A 278 -20.86 5.09 -1.73
C ALA A 278 -22.33 4.92 -2.18
N LYS A 279 -22.53 4.45 -3.42
CA LYS A 279 -23.87 4.18 -3.96
C LYS A 279 -24.59 3.05 -3.20
N ALA A 280 -23.90 2.03 -2.72
CA ALA A 280 -24.49 0.97 -1.92
C ALA A 280 -24.89 1.44 -0.52
N GLN A 281 -24.15 2.40 0.07
CA GLN A 281 -24.46 2.97 1.39
C GLN A 281 -25.63 3.97 1.35
N SER A 282 -25.74 4.81 0.32
CA SER A 282 -26.87 5.74 0.17
C SER A 282 -28.23 5.02 0.05
N TRP A 283 -28.23 3.81 -0.49
CA TRP A 283 -29.42 2.98 -0.64
C TRP A 283 -29.88 2.30 0.67
N THR A 284 -29.03 2.30 1.70
CA THR A 284 -29.37 1.76 3.03
C THR A 284 -29.85 2.83 3.99
N GLN A 285 -29.63 4.12 3.68
CA GLN A 285 -30.03 5.25 4.52
C GLN A 285 -31.39 5.87 4.12
N THR A 286 -31.98 5.44 3.01
CA THR A 286 -33.29 5.92 2.50
C THR A 286 -34.45 4.98 2.91
N LYS A 287 -34.33 4.30 4.07
CA LYS A 287 -35.45 3.53 4.65
C LYS A 287 -35.66 3.94 6.09
#